data_7529979ca797e42659ef5c7ec78ee717
#
_entry.id   7529979ca797e42659ef5c7ec78ee717
#
_cell.length_a   1.000
_cell.length_b   1.000
_cell.length_c   1.000
_cell.angle_alpha   90.00
_cell.angle_beta   90.00
_cell.angle_gamma   90.00
#
_symmetry.space_group_name_H-M   'P 1'
#
loop_
_entity.id
_entity.type
_entity.pdbx_description
1 polymer ?
#
loop_
_entity_poly.entity_id
_entity_poly.type
_entity_poly.pdbx_seq_one_letter_code
_entity_poly.pdbx_strand_id
1 'polypeptide(L)'
;DHVLGLKAIISIHNTVLGPAMGGTRMWDYASETAAIEDALRLSRGMTYKNSIAGLNIGGGKAVIMGDAKKIKGEKLMRRFGKFINGLGGQYWTAEDVNMTIQDMEYIRMETPFVAGLSEKNGGSGDPSPVTAYGVYCAMKACVKTVYGSDTLAEKKILVQGLGNVGSYLIELLIKDKAHVLVADIFDDKIKAITERFKVTVVAVDDVY
;
A
#
# COMPACT_ATOMS: atom_id res chain seq x y z
N ASP A 1 -11.76 13.12 -16.26
CA ASP A 1 -12.45 12.74 -17.52
C ASP A 1 -13.96 12.65 -17.29
N HIS A 2 -14.76 13.44 -18.00
CA HIS A 2 -16.20 13.54 -17.78
C HIS A 2 -16.98 12.32 -18.31
N VAL A 3 -16.44 11.61 -19.30
CA VAL A 3 -17.14 10.48 -19.94
C VAL A 3 -17.20 9.26 -19.03
N LEU A 4 -16.10 8.98 -18.34
CA LEU A 4 -15.97 7.83 -17.43
C LEU A 4 -16.05 8.20 -15.94
N GLY A 5 -16.29 9.50 -15.63
CA GLY A 5 -16.31 9.98 -14.26
C GLY A 5 -14.93 9.90 -13.56
N LEU A 6 -13.84 9.72 -14.30
CA LEU A 6 -12.50 9.65 -13.71
C LEU A 6 -12.09 11.02 -13.15
N LYS A 7 -11.88 11.06 -11.84
CA LYS A 7 -11.24 12.16 -11.12
C LYS A 7 -9.96 11.63 -10.50
N ALA A 8 -8.82 12.11 -10.97
CA ALA A 8 -7.51 11.65 -10.50
C ALA A 8 -6.53 12.81 -10.41
N ILE A 9 -5.58 12.69 -9.50
CA ILE A 9 -4.48 13.63 -9.30
C ILE A 9 -3.20 12.81 -9.36
N ILE A 10 -2.24 13.24 -10.19
CA ILE A 10 -0.88 12.69 -10.23
C ILE A 10 0.05 13.78 -9.72
N SER A 11 0.70 13.52 -8.60
CA SER A 11 1.68 14.43 -7.99
C SER A 11 3.10 13.89 -8.21
N ILE A 12 3.93 14.70 -8.85
CA ILE A 12 5.37 14.46 -9.03
C ILE A 12 6.11 15.40 -8.08
N HIS A 13 6.68 14.85 -7.01
CA HIS A 13 7.39 15.65 -6.02
C HIS A 13 8.84 15.92 -6.42
N ASN A 14 9.54 14.90 -6.91
CA ASN A 14 10.95 15.02 -7.24
C ASN A 14 11.38 14.00 -8.30
N THR A 15 12.23 14.43 -9.23
CA THR A 15 12.78 13.59 -10.32
C THR A 15 14.30 13.67 -10.42
N VAL A 16 15.00 14.22 -9.42
CA VAL A 16 16.47 14.41 -9.44
C VAL A 16 17.20 13.07 -9.54
N LEU A 17 16.73 12.03 -8.84
CA LEU A 17 17.33 10.69 -8.89
C LEU A 17 16.83 9.84 -10.06
N GLY A 18 15.80 10.27 -10.77
CA GLY A 18 15.18 9.53 -11.85
C GLY A 18 13.67 9.76 -11.93
N PRO A 19 12.95 9.01 -12.75
CA PRO A 19 11.49 9.12 -12.87
C PRO A 19 10.80 9.04 -11.51
N ALA A 20 9.75 9.83 -11.31
CA ALA A 20 8.98 9.77 -10.09
C ALA A 20 8.20 8.44 -10.01
N MET A 21 8.31 7.73 -8.90
CA MET A 21 7.61 6.47 -8.68
C MET A 21 6.78 6.51 -7.40
N GLY A 22 5.58 5.96 -7.46
CA GLY A 22 4.70 5.74 -6.32
C GLY A 22 3.36 5.17 -6.72
N GLY A 23 2.75 4.39 -5.84
CA GLY A 23 1.49 3.70 -6.09
C GLY A 23 0.31 4.64 -6.30
N THR A 24 -0.70 4.16 -7.01
CA THR A 24 -2.00 4.81 -7.14
C THR A 24 -2.91 4.33 -6.02
N ARG A 25 -3.46 5.27 -5.26
CA ARG A 25 -4.49 5.04 -4.23
C ARG A 25 -5.86 5.37 -4.79
N MET A 26 -6.86 4.52 -4.55
CA MET A 26 -8.25 4.85 -4.81
C MET A 26 -9.00 5.01 -3.50
N TRP A 27 -9.57 6.20 -3.27
CA TRP A 27 -10.22 6.51 -2.01
C TRP A 27 -11.41 7.45 -2.19
N ASP A 28 -12.44 7.28 -1.36
CA ASP A 28 -13.60 8.19 -1.34
C ASP A 28 -13.28 9.40 -0.46
N TYR A 29 -12.56 10.36 -1.05
CA TYR A 29 -12.16 11.58 -0.35
C TYR A 29 -13.34 12.49 -0.09
N ALA A 30 -13.40 13.09 1.09
CA ALA A 30 -14.43 14.05 1.47
C ALA A 30 -14.46 15.33 0.59
N SER A 31 -13.32 15.69 -0.02
CA SER A 31 -13.17 16.83 -0.91
C SER A 31 -11.99 16.66 -1.87
N GLU A 32 -11.99 17.45 -2.95
CA GLU A 32 -10.85 17.55 -3.86
C GLU A 32 -9.60 18.09 -3.16
N THR A 33 -9.76 19.05 -2.26
CA THR A 33 -8.65 19.57 -1.44
C THR A 33 -7.99 18.47 -0.61
N ALA A 34 -8.78 17.62 0.04
CA ALA A 34 -8.24 16.48 0.79
C ALA A 34 -7.46 15.50 -0.10
N ALA A 35 -7.95 15.25 -1.31
CA ALA A 35 -7.26 14.39 -2.28
C ALA A 35 -5.93 15.01 -2.78
N ILE A 36 -5.92 16.33 -3.02
CA ILE A 36 -4.70 17.07 -3.40
C ILE A 36 -3.67 17.00 -2.27
N GLU A 37 -4.08 17.29 -1.04
CA GLU A 37 -3.18 17.26 0.13
C GLU A 37 -2.57 15.87 0.32
N ASP A 38 -3.37 14.81 0.23
CA ASP A 38 -2.90 13.43 0.36
C ASP A 38 -1.90 13.08 -0.76
N ALA A 39 -2.20 13.42 -2.01
CA ALA A 39 -1.29 13.21 -3.15
C ALA A 39 0.05 13.94 -2.96
N LEU A 40 0.04 15.19 -2.51
CA LEU A 40 1.24 15.99 -2.26
C LEU A 40 2.08 15.41 -1.12
N ARG A 41 1.46 15.07 0.01
CA ARG A 41 2.15 14.49 1.17
C ARG A 41 2.76 13.13 0.83
N LEU A 42 2.00 12.27 0.15
CA LEU A 42 2.44 10.93 -0.22
C LEU A 42 3.55 10.96 -1.27
N SER A 43 3.48 11.84 -2.27
CA SER A 43 4.54 11.97 -3.28
C SER A 43 5.88 12.42 -2.66
N ARG A 44 5.83 13.33 -1.68
CA ARG A 44 7.00 13.71 -0.88
C ARG A 44 7.54 12.53 -0.08
N GLY A 45 6.65 11.78 0.59
CA GLY A 45 7.02 10.57 1.31
C GLY A 45 7.71 9.53 0.42
N MET A 46 7.23 9.36 -0.82
CA MET A 46 7.85 8.47 -1.79
C MET A 46 9.25 8.92 -2.21
N THR A 47 9.52 10.21 -2.33
CA THR A 47 10.89 10.72 -2.57
C THR A 47 11.84 10.26 -1.48
N TYR A 48 11.47 10.43 -0.21
CA TYR A 48 12.31 10.02 0.92
C TYR A 48 12.45 8.50 1.01
N LYS A 49 11.36 7.77 0.80
CA LYS A 49 11.36 6.30 0.83
C LYS A 49 12.27 5.71 -0.25
N ASN A 50 12.19 6.22 -1.48
CA ASN A 50 13.01 5.75 -2.58
C ASN A 50 14.49 6.10 -2.36
N SER A 51 14.77 7.31 -1.89
CA SER A 51 16.13 7.77 -1.62
C SER A 51 16.81 6.96 -0.51
N ILE A 52 16.14 6.73 0.63
CA ILE A 52 16.72 5.97 1.74
C ILE A 52 16.92 4.49 1.40
N ALA A 53 16.12 3.96 0.45
CA ALA A 53 16.29 2.62 -0.08
C ALA A 53 17.43 2.51 -1.11
N GLY A 54 18.12 3.62 -1.44
CA GLY A 54 19.21 3.64 -2.41
C GLY A 54 18.76 3.46 -3.86
N LEU A 55 17.50 3.76 -4.17
CA LEU A 55 16.96 3.62 -5.51
C LEU A 55 17.17 4.89 -6.34
N ASN A 56 17.60 4.71 -7.60
CA ASN A 56 17.78 5.82 -8.54
C ASN A 56 16.45 6.21 -9.21
N ILE A 57 15.44 6.48 -8.39
CA ILE A 57 14.10 6.92 -8.78
C ILE A 57 13.63 8.05 -7.88
N GLY A 58 12.86 8.96 -8.44
CA GLY A 58 12.23 10.06 -7.72
C GLY A 58 10.97 9.63 -6.98
N GLY A 59 10.23 10.59 -6.47
CA GLY A 59 8.99 10.37 -5.74
C GLY A 59 7.77 10.96 -6.42
N GLY A 60 6.76 10.11 -6.61
CA GLY A 60 5.45 10.49 -7.10
C GLY A 60 4.35 9.76 -6.37
N LYS A 61 3.13 10.21 -6.58
CA LYS A 61 1.91 9.56 -6.08
C LYS A 61 0.74 9.90 -6.97
N ALA A 62 -0.16 8.93 -7.13
CA ALA A 62 -1.45 9.24 -7.71
C ALA A 62 -2.58 8.88 -6.74
N VAL A 63 -3.67 9.63 -6.83
CA VAL A 63 -4.93 9.32 -6.17
C VAL A 63 -6.06 9.35 -7.19
N ILE A 64 -6.97 8.39 -7.09
CA ILE A 64 -8.24 8.36 -7.83
C ILE A 64 -9.34 8.58 -6.79
N MET A 65 -10.18 9.57 -7.03
CA MET A 65 -11.28 9.93 -6.14
C MET A 65 -12.52 9.08 -6.44
N GLY A 66 -13.02 8.39 -5.44
CA GLY A 66 -14.28 7.66 -5.48
C GLY A 66 -14.24 6.31 -4.77
N ASP A 67 -15.43 5.77 -4.54
CA ASP A 67 -15.61 4.47 -3.92
C ASP A 67 -15.19 3.34 -4.88
N ALA A 68 -14.09 2.67 -4.55
CA ALA A 68 -13.54 1.59 -5.36
C ALA A 68 -14.54 0.44 -5.60
N LYS A 69 -15.44 0.17 -4.66
CA LYS A 69 -16.46 -0.88 -4.80
C LYS A 69 -17.53 -0.53 -5.83
N LYS A 70 -17.73 0.77 -6.11
CA LYS A 70 -18.79 1.25 -7.01
C LYS A 70 -18.31 1.56 -8.42
N ILE A 71 -17.15 2.19 -8.55
CA ILE A 71 -16.74 2.78 -9.83
C ILE A 71 -15.48 2.15 -10.45
N LYS A 72 -14.74 1.33 -9.67
CA LYS A 72 -13.52 0.69 -10.17
C LYS A 72 -13.83 -0.35 -11.26
N GLY A 73 -13.04 -0.35 -12.33
CA GLY A 73 -13.17 -1.32 -13.40
C GLY A 73 -12.17 -1.06 -14.54
N GLU A 74 -12.10 -2.02 -15.48
CA GLU A 74 -11.15 -1.98 -16.59
C GLU A 74 -11.14 -0.64 -17.34
N LYS A 75 -12.33 -0.16 -17.74
CA LYS A 75 -12.45 1.09 -18.54
C LYS A 75 -11.85 2.30 -17.82
N LEU A 76 -12.10 2.41 -16.49
CA LEU A 76 -11.58 3.50 -15.67
C LEU A 76 -10.06 3.39 -15.55
N MET A 77 -9.53 2.20 -15.27
CA MET A 77 -8.10 1.95 -15.10
C MET A 77 -7.34 2.16 -16.40
N ARG A 78 -7.85 1.69 -17.53
CA ARG A 78 -7.25 1.94 -18.84
C ARG A 78 -7.26 3.43 -19.17
N ARG A 79 -8.35 4.15 -18.87
CA ARG A 79 -8.39 5.60 -19.08
C ARG A 79 -7.34 6.32 -18.25
N PHE A 80 -7.18 5.92 -16.98
CA PHE A 80 -6.12 6.44 -16.12
C PHE A 80 -4.72 6.14 -16.70
N GLY A 81 -4.51 4.94 -17.24
CA GLY A 81 -3.26 4.56 -17.92
C GLY A 81 -2.89 5.50 -19.07
N LYS A 82 -3.88 5.98 -19.86
CA LYS A 82 -3.64 6.97 -20.92
C LYS A 82 -3.12 8.30 -20.39
N PHE A 83 -3.60 8.75 -19.23
CA PHE A 83 -3.08 9.96 -18.58
C PHE A 83 -1.64 9.76 -18.09
N ILE A 84 -1.33 8.60 -17.52
CA ILE A 84 0.06 8.27 -17.14
C ILE A 84 0.96 8.25 -18.38
N ASN A 85 0.52 7.63 -19.47
CA ASN A 85 1.28 7.59 -20.72
C ASN A 85 1.60 8.98 -21.26
N GLY A 86 0.65 9.92 -21.14
CA GLY A 86 0.83 11.32 -21.52
C GLY A 86 1.93 12.06 -20.74
N LEU A 87 2.38 11.54 -19.61
CA LEU A 87 3.50 12.10 -18.85
C LEU A 87 4.87 11.62 -19.36
N GLY A 88 4.93 10.81 -20.42
CA GLY A 88 6.17 10.46 -21.10
C GLY A 88 7.22 9.77 -20.21
N GLY A 89 6.80 9.00 -19.22
CA GLY A 89 7.70 8.29 -18.32
C GLY A 89 8.17 9.09 -17.10
N GLN A 90 7.73 10.33 -16.93
CA GLN A 90 8.05 11.11 -15.73
C GLN A 90 7.43 10.54 -14.44
N TYR A 91 6.35 9.77 -14.57
CA TYR A 91 5.68 9.09 -13.46
C TYR A 91 5.47 7.62 -13.75
N TRP A 92 5.84 6.77 -12.80
CA TRP A 92 5.58 5.34 -12.77
C TRP A 92 4.63 4.99 -11.64
N THR A 93 3.58 4.26 -11.96
CA THR A 93 2.58 3.83 -10.99
C THR A 93 2.84 2.40 -10.50
N ALA A 94 2.22 2.07 -9.36
CA ALA A 94 2.11 0.74 -8.79
C ALA A 94 0.78 0.65 -8.02
N GLU A 95 0.49 -0.50 -7.42
CA GLU A 95 -0.66 -0.61 -6.53
C GLU A 95 -0.45 0.11 -5.18
N ASP A 96 -1.53 0.57 -4.59
CA ASP A 96 -1.65 1.09 -3.23
C ASP A 96 -3.07 0.77 -2.71
N VAL A 97 -3.55 1.48 -1.71
CA VAL A 97 -4.86 1.23 -1.08
C VAL A 97 -5.99 1.14 -2.11
N ASN A 98 -6.80 0.09 -2.02
CA ASN A 98 -7.93 -0.24 -2.90
C ASN A 98 -7.57 -0.49 -4.37
N MET A 99 -6.29 -0.68 -4.69
CA MET A 99 -5.82 -1.12 -5.99
C MET A 99 -5.32 -2.57 -5.91
N THR A 100 -5.32 -3.26 -7.04
CA THR A 100 -4.93 -4.66 -7.16
C THR A 100 -3.97 -4.87 -8.32
N ILE A 101 -3.30 -6.01 -8.36
CA ILE A 101 -2.46 -6.43 -9.52
C ILE A 101 -3.27 -6.35 -10.82
N GLN A 102 -4.54 -6.77 -10.81
CA GLN A 102 -5.40 -6.71 -11.99
C GLN A 102 -5.63 -5.28 -12.47
N ASP A 103 -5.77 -4.31 -11.56
CA ASP A 103 -5.88 -2.90 -11.93
C ASP A 103 -4.59 -2.39 -12.58
N MET A 104 -3.43 -2.83 -12.09
CA MET A 104 -2.13 -2.51 -12.70
C MET A 104 -2.01 -3.12 -14.11
N GLU A 105 -2.51 -4.32 -14.32
CA GLU A 105 -2.54 -4.95 -15.64
C GLU A 105 -3.45 -4.20 -16.62
N TYR A 106 -4.60 -3.69 -16.19
CA TYR A 106 -5.45 -2.82 -17.01
C TYR A 106 -4.73 -1.50 -17.37
N ILE A 107 -4.04 -0.87 -16.42
CA ILE A 107 -3.25 0.33 -16.67
C ILE A 107 -2.11 0.02 -17.66
N ARG A 108 -1.46 -1.14 -17.50
CA ARG A 108 -0.36 -1.59 -18.37
C ARG A 108 -0.74 -1.74 -19.84
N MET A 109 -2.01 -2.00 -20.14
CA MET A 109 -2.51 -2.05 -21.51
C MET A 109 -2.35 -0.71 -22.26
N GLU A 110 -2.26 0.41 -21.52
CA GLU A 110 -2.21 1.77 -22.11
C GLU A 110 -0.84 2.46 -21.92
N THR A 111 0.04 1.93 -21.04
CA THR A 111 1.33 2.55 -20.73
C THR A 111 2.36 1.53 -20.24
N PRO A 112 3.66 1.66 -20.59
CA PRO A 112 4.71 0.84 -20.00
C PRO A 112 5.08 1.24 -18.56
N PHE A 113 4.67 2.41 -18.09
CA PHE A 113 5.12 3.03 -16.84
C PHE A 113 4.33 2.53 -15.62
N VAL A 114 4.33 1.20 -15.43
CA VAL A 114 3.61 0.49 -14.37
C VAL A 114 4.51 -0.56 -13.74
N ALA A 115 4.54 -0.59 -12.40
CA ALA A 115 5.13 -1.65 -11.60
C ALA A 115 4.04 -2.41 -10.82
N GLY A 116 4.39 -3.51 -10.14
CA GLY A 116 3.43 -4.32 -9.39
C GLY A 116 2.54 -5.20 -10.29
N LEU A 117 3.04 -5.59 -11.46
CA LEU A 117 2.38 -6.56 -12.32
C LEU A 117 2.52 -7.98 -11.76
N SER A 118 1.68 -8.91 -12.21
CA SER A 118 1.83 -10.31 -11.89
C SER A 118 3.18 -10.86 -12.37
N GLU A 119 3.67 -11.92 -11.72
CA GLU A 119 4.92 -12.59 -12.12
C GLU A 119 4.86 -13.10 -13.56
N LYS A 120 3.68 -13.54 -14.03
CA LYS A 120 3.46 -13.96 -15.42
C LYS A 120 3.70 -12.85 -16.43
N ASN A 121 3.50 -11.60 -16.02
CA ASN A 121 3.69 -10.40 -16.82
C ASN A 121 5.00 -9.67 -16.51
N GLY A 122 5.96 -10.36 -15.88
CA GLY A 122 7.30 -9.84 -15.58
C GLY A 122 7.37 -8.92 -14.36
N GLY A 123 6.33 -8.89 -13.55
CA GLY A 123 6.30 -8.15 -12.28
C GLY A 123 6.75 -8.99 -11.09
N SER A 124 6.70 -8.40 -9.90
CA SER A 124 7.04 -9.05 -8.61
C SER A 124 5.82 -9.54 -7.82
N GLY A 125 4.63 -9.39 -8.36
CA GLY A 125 3.38 -9.78 -7.69
C GLY A 125 3.01 -8.86 -6.51
N ASP A 126 2.26 -9.43 -5.56
CA ASP A 126 1.80 -8.74 -4.34
C ASP A 126 2.98 -8.32 -3.45
N PRO A 127 3.17 -7.01 -3.16
CA PRO A 127 4.23 -6.54 -2.29
C PRO A 127 3.98 -6.81 -0.80
N SER A 128 2.79 -7.24 -0.42
CA SER A 128 2.37 -7.34 0.99
C SER A 128 3.22 -8.29 1.83
N PRO A 129 3.65 -9.48 1.34
CA PRO A 129 4.53 -10.37 2.10
C PRO A 129 5.88 -9.73 2.43
N VAL A 130 6.49 -9.07 1.44
CA VAL A 130 7.79 -8.40 1.61
C VAL A 130 7.65 -7.18 2.53
N THR A 131 6.57 -6.43 2.40
CA THR A 131 6.25 -5.30 3.29
C THR A 131 6.08 -5.78 4.73
N ALA A 132 5.31 -6.85 4.97
CA ALA A 132 5.14 -7.43 6.30
C ALA A 132 6.47 -7.90 6.90
N TYR A 133 7.33 -8.53 6.09
CA TYR A 133 8.66 -8.93 6.52
C TYR A 133 9.55 -7.73 6.89
N GLY A 134 9.47 -6.64 6.13
CA GLY A 134 10.17 -5.39 6.46
C GLY A 134 9.72 -4.80 7.80
N VAL A 135 8.40 -4.78 8.06
CA VAL A 135 7.85 -4.37 9.37
C VAL A 135 8.35 -5.28 10.49
N TYR A 136 8.31 -6.59 10.28
CA TYR A 136 8.81 -7.58 11.24
C TYR A 136 10.30 -7.37 11.58
N CYS A 137 11.15 -7.14 10.59
CA CYS A 137 12.57 -6.83 10.80
C CYS A 137 12.77 -5.52 11.60
N ALA A 138 11.98 -4.48 11.28
CA ALA A 138 12.02 -3.21 12.02
C ALA A 138 11.60 -3.41 13.49
N MET A 139 10.55 -4.21 13.75
CA MET A 139 10.12 -4.55 15.10
C MET A 139 11.24 -5.25 15.89
N LYS A 140 11.92 -6.22 15.28
CA LYS A 140 13.07 -6.91 15.92
C LYS A 140 14.19 -5.94 16.26
N ALA A 141 14.52 -5.01 15.36
CA ALA A 141 15.52 -3.97 15.62
C ALA A 141 15.12 -3.05 16.78
N CYS A 142 13.86 -2.61 16.83
CA CYS A 142 13.35 -1.80 17.93
C CYS A 142 13.40 -2.55 19.27
N VAL A 143 12.94 -3.80 19.29
CA VAL A 143 12.93 -4.65 20.49
C VAL A 143 14.36 -4.90 21.00
N LYS A 144 15.31 -5.13 20.07
CA LYS A 144 16.73 -5.25 20.43
C LYS A 144 17.27 -4.00 21.09
N THR A 145 16.91 -2.82 20.59
CA THR A 145 17.34 -1.54 21.16
C THR A 145 16.76 -1.32 22.56
N VAL A 146 15.48 -1.66 22.76
CA VAL A 146 14.77 -1.39 24.03
C VAL A 146 15.06 -2.44 25.09
N TYR A 147 15.15 -3.73 24.71
CA TYR A 147 15.24 -4.86 25.64
C TYR A 147 16.54 -5.66 25.57
N GLY A 148 17.47 -5.24 24.74
CA GLY A 148 18.78 -5.92 24.57
C GLY A 148 18.74 -7.24 23.79
N SER A 149 17.58 -7.72 23.39
CA SER A 149 17.37 -8.95 22.61
C SER A 149 16.35 -8.70 21.50
N ASP A 150 16.55 -9.31 20.34
CA ASP A 150 15.67 -9.15 19.17
C ASP A 150 14.50 -10.15 19.14
N THR A 151 14.30 -10.94 20.19
CA THR A 151 13.17 -11.88 20.28
C THR A 151 11.84 -11.19 20.48
N LEU A 152 10.84 -11.59 19.70
CA LEU A 152 9.45 -11.18 19.88
C LEU A 152 8.65 -12.20 20.70
N ALA A 153 9.26 -13.34 21.06
CA ALA A 153 8.61 -14.36 21.89
C ALA A 153 8.10 -13.76 23.19
N GLU A 154 6.89 -14.19 23.60
CA GLU A 154 6.18 -13.75 24.82
C GLU A 154 5.84 -12.24 24.87
N LYS A 155 6.15 -11.47 23.82
CA LYS A 155 5.75 -10.06 23.78
C LYS A 155 4.31 -9.92 23.33
N LYS A 156 3.56 -9.03 23.99
CA LYS A 156 2.21 -8.64 23.59
C LYS A 156 2.32 -7.62 22.46
N ILE A 157 1.79 -7.96 21.29
CA ILE A 157 1.89 -7.15 20.08
C ILE A 157 0.50 -6.97 19.48
N LEU A 158 0.05 -5.73 19.36
CA LEU A 158 -1.19 -5.37 18.71
C LEU A 158 -0.96 -5.08 17.22
N VAL A 159 -1.71 -5.76 16.36
CA VAL A 159 -1.80 -5.46 14.93
C VAL A 159 -3.15 -4.82 14.66
N GLN A 160 -3.12 -3.52 14.39
CA GLN A 160 -4.28 -2.74 13.99
C GLN A 160 -4.37 -2.71 12.46
N GLY A 161 -5.47 -3.23 11.90
CA GLY A 161 -5.69 -3.39 10.46
C GLY A 161 -5.30 -4.78 9.95
N LEU A 162 -6.33 -5.54 9.56
CA LEU A 162 -6.23 -6.94 9.13
C LEU A 162 -6.33 -7.07 7.59
N GLY A 163 -5.72 -6.12 6.90
CA GLY A 163 -5.52 -6.18 5.45
C GLY A 163 -4.40 -7.16 5.07
N ASN A 164 -3.97 -7.11 3.80
CA ASN A 164 -2.94 -8.03 3.30
C ASN A 164 -1.66 -7.99 4.14
N VAL A 165 -1.08 -6.82 4.37
CA VAL A 165 0.16 -6.67 5.16
C VAL A 165 -0.03 -7.16 6.60
N GLY A 166 -1.13 -6.75 7.28
CA GLY A 166 -1.41 -7.17 8.64
C GLY A 166 -1.55 -8.69 8.78
N SER A 167 -2.20 -9.33 7.82
CA SER A 167 -2.38 -10.79 7.81
C SER A 167 -1.05 -11.55 7.69
N TYR A 168 -0.15 -11.12 6.82
CA TYR A 168 1.20 -11.70 6.71
C TYR A 168 2.06 -11.40 7.95
N LEU A 169 1.93 -10.20 8.52
CA LEU A 169 2.65 -9.85 9.75
C LEU A 169 2.23 -10.73 10.92
N ILE A 170 0.93 -10.97 11.11
CA ILE A 170 0.40 -11.86 12.14
C ILE A 170 1.02 -13.26 12.03
N GLU A 171 1.12 -13.80 10.84
CA GLU A 171 1.74 -15.11 10.63
C GLU A 171 3.21 -15.15 11.09
N LEU A 172 3.99 -14.10 10.78
CA LEU A 172 5.39 -13.98 11.21
C LEU A 172 5.50 -13.87 12.75
N LEU A 173 4.63 -13.06 13.37
CA LEU A 173 4.60 -12.87 14.81
C LEU A 173 4.24 -14.16 15.57
N ILE A 174 3.29 -14.94 15.05
CA ILE A 174 2.90 -16.23 15.64
C ILE A 174 4.05 -17.25 15.52
N LYS A 175 4.74 -17.29 14.38
CA LYS A 175 5.94 -18.13 14.20
C LYS A 175 7.03 -17.79 15.22
N ASP A 176 7.16 -16.51 15.58
CA ASP A 176 8.09 -16.03 16.60
C ASP A 176 7.56 -16.16 18.05
N LYS A 177 6.38 -16.81 18.23
CA LYS A 177 5.73 -17.05 19.53
C LYS A 177 5.35 -15.78 20.30
N ALA A 178 5.02 -14.72 19.59
CA ALA A 178 4.46 -13.51 20.20
C ALA A 178 3.00 -13.73 20.64
N HIS A 179 2.56 -13.01 21.66
CA HIS A 179 1.14 -12.90 22.02
C HIS A 179 0.47 -11.83 21.14
N VAL A 180 -0.18 -12.28 20.07
CA VAL A 180 -0.74 -11.37 19.07
C VAL A 180 -2.16 -10.95 19.46
N LEU A 181 -2.36 -9.63 19.53
CA LEU A 181 -3.65 -8.98 19.65
C LEU A 181 -3.98 -8.36 18.28
N VAL A 182 -5.27 -8.33 17.93
CA VAL A 182 -5.72 -7.83 16.63
C VAL A 182 -6.92 -6.91 16.78
N ALA A 183 -6.97 -5.86 15.95
CA ALA A 183 -8.10 -4.95 15.86
C ALA A 183 -8.33 -4.55 14.39
N ASP A 184 -9.59 -4.50 13.96
CA ASP A 184 -10.03 -3.95 12.66
C ASP A 184 -11.45 -3.40 12.82
N ILE A 185 -11.84 -2.49 11.94
CA ILE A 185 -13.21 -1.95 11.84
C ILE A 185 -14.16 -2.88 11.06
N PHE A 186 -13.63 -3.93 10.42
CA PHE A 186 -14.39 -4.86 9.60
C PHE A 186 -14.45 -6.26 10.24
N ASP A 187 -15.64 -6.67 10.68
CA ASP A 187 -15.87 -7.95 11.36
C ASP A 187 -15.51 -9.16 10.50
N ASP A 188 -15.71 -9.09 9.18
CA ASP A 188 -15.36 -10.15 8.23
C ASP A 188 -13.86 -10.43 8.22
N LYS A 189 -13.02 -9.41 8.34
CA LYS A 189 -11.57 -9.55 8.44
C LYS A 189 -11.14 -10.12 9.78
N ILE A 190 -11.76 -9.67 10.88
CA ILE A 190 -11.52 -10.23 12.21
C ILE A 190 -11.84 -11.73 12.21
N LYS A 191 -13.01 -12.11 11.68
CA LYS A 191 -13.41 -13.50 11.56
C LYS A 191 -12.41 -14.32 10.75
N ALA A 192 -12.01 -13.85 9.57
CA ALA A 192 -11.06 -14.55 8.71
C ALA A 192 -9.70 -14.79 9.40
N ILE A 193 -9.23 -13.88 10.23
CA ILE A 193 -7.96 -14.02 10.97
C ILE A 193 -8.13 -14.97 12.16
N THR A 194 -9.23 -14.88 12.92
CA THR A 194 -9.47 -15.74 14.08
C THR A 194 -9.73 -17.20 13.72
N GLU A 195 -10.26 -17.47 12.51
CA GLU A 195 -10.39 -18.83 11.98
C GLU A 195 -9.04 -19.47 11.61
N ARG A 196 -8.05 -18.65 11.24
CA ARG A 196 -6.72 -19.11 10.82
C ARG A 196 -5.70 -19.18 11.95
N PHE A 197 -5.80 -18.27 12.92
CA PHE A 197 -4.78 -18.06 13.92
C PHE A 197 -5.37 -17.89 15.32
N LYS A 198 -4.63 -18.41 16.31
CA LYS A 198 -4.95 -18.18 17.73
C LYS A 198 -4.47 -16.77 18.12
N VAL A 199 -5.38 -15.80 18.10
CA VAL A 199 -5.12 -14.39 18.44
C VAL A 199 -6.16 -13.87 19.42
N THR A 200 -5.87 -12.75 20.10
CA THR A 200 -6.82 -12.05 20.96
C THR A 200 -7.40 -10.87 20.22
N VAL A 201 -8.72 -10.80 20.09
CA VAL A 201 -9.41 -9.64 19.50
C VAL A 201 -9.52 -8.52 20.53
N VAL A 202 -9.20 -7.30 20.14
CA VAL A 202 -9.35 -6.07 20.92
C VAL A 202 -10.33 -5.16 20.19
N ALA A 203 -11.25 -4.54 20.92
CA ALA A 203 -12.14 -3.54 20.33
C ALA A 203 -11.32 -2.32 19.86
N VAL A 204 -11.75 -1.69 18.75
CA VAL A 204 -11.02 -0.55 18.18
C VAL A 204 -10.91 0.60 19.18
N ASP A 205 -11.94 0.79 20.01
CA ASP A 205 -11.98 1.83 21.04
C ASP A 205 -11.04 1.55 22.23
N ASP A 206 -10.57 0.31 22.38
CA ASP A 206 -9.67 -0.12 23.46
C ASP A 206 -8.19 -0.16 23.01
N VAL A 207 -7.89 0.33 21.81
CA VAL A 207 -6.53 0.30 21.24
C VAL A 207 -5.60 1.34 21.89
N TYR A 208 -6.16 2.40 22.49
CA TYR A 208 -5.41 3.53 23.09
C TYR A 208 -5.77 3.72 24.55
#